data_14347c7f893888048d74a0c282d6a499
#
_entry.id   14347c7f893888048d74a0c282d6a499
#
_cell.length_a   1.000
_cell.length_b   1.000
_cell.length_c   1.000
_cell.angle_alpha   90.00
_cell.angle_beta   90.00
_cell.angle_gamma   90.00
#
_symmetry.space_group_name_H-M   'P 1'
#
loop_
_entity.id
_entity.type
_entity.pdbx_description
1 polymer ?
#
loop_
_entity_poly.entity_id
_entity_poly.type
_entity_poly.pdbx_seq_one_letter_code
_entity_poly.pdbx_strand_id
1 'polypeptide(L)'
;FIKSLPREQQAYASNPQFRAQCQEQLEALYSFAKYGEDLKLDETEEYKSVMENARKDILARLAMKQLFDSVKVTDEEVKDYYEANKSQFKKGATVHAKHILTDSEEKCNQILESIVSGEKVFEDAAKEFSTCPSGQRGGDLGEFGKGQMVKEFEDAAFAAEIGHVVGPVKTQFGYHLIK
;
A
#
# COMPACT_ATOMS: atom_id res chain seq x y z
N PHE A 1 27.43 11.33 14.03
CA PHE A 1 26.17 12.04 13.81
C PHE A 1 25.50 11.62 12.51
N ILE A 2 26.09 11.84 11.31
CA ILE A 2 25.47 11.47 10.02
C ILE A 2 25.05 9.98 9.98
N LYS A 3 25.87 9.07 10.52
CA LYS A 3 25.55 7.64 10.57
C LYS A 3 24.39 7.28 11.52
N SER A 4 24.03 8.16 12.46
CA SER A 4 22.89 7.98 13.35
C SER A 4 21.58 8.56 12.80
N LEU A 5 21.62 9.25 11.67
CA LEU A 5 20.43 9.77 11.00
C LEU A 5 19.63 8.67 10.31
N PRO A 6 18.34 8.87 10.04
CA PRO A 6 17.52 7.98 9.23
C PRO A 6 18.17 7.72 7.85
N ARG A 7 18.00 6.52 7.29
CA ARG A 7 18.62 6.11 6.01
C ARG A 7 18.33 7.07 4.86
N GLU A 8 17.15 7.64 4.81
CA GLU A 8 16.76 8.63 3.80
C GLU A 8 17.63 9.89 3.87
N GLN A 9 17.96 10.35 5.08
CA GLN A 9 18.81 11.51 5.30
C GLN A 9 20.30 11.20 5.06
N GLN A 10 20.72 9.96 5.31
CA GLN A 10 22.10 9.54 5.03
C GLN A 10 22.42 9.61 3.52
N ALA A 11 21.42 9.48 2.64
CA ALA A 11 21.61 9.62 1.19
C ALA A 11 22.12 11.03 0.79
N TYR A 12 21.84 12.04 1.60
CA TYR A 12 22.33 13.42 1.38
C TYR A 12 23.70 13.72 1.99
N ALA A 13 24.36 12.72 2.57
CA ALA A 13 25.64 12.90 3.26
C ALA A 13 26.77 13.48 2.40
N SER A 14 26.69 13.36 1.07
CA SER A 14 27.63 13.97 0.12
C SER A 14 27.31 15.42 -0.24
N ASN A 15 26.11 15.92 0.09
CA ASN A 15 25.70 17.29 -0.21
C ASN A 15 26.40 18.28 0.74
N PRO A 16 27.15 19.27 0.25
CA PRO A 16 27.90 20.23 1.10
C PRO A 16 26.97 21.07 1.99
N GLN A 17 25.81 21.51 1.50
CA GLN A 17 24.85 22.30 2.27
C GLN A 17 24.24 21.48 3.42
N PHE A 18 23.87 20.23 3.14
CA PHE A 18 23.36 19.31 4.16
C PHE A 18 24.44 19.05 5.25
N ARG A 19 25.68 18.89 4.85
CA ARG A 19 26.79 18.72 5.81
C ARG A 19 27.01 19.95 6.68
N ALA A 20 26.96 21.15 6.08
CA ALA A 20 27.11 22.40 6.83
C ALA A 20 25.95 22.55 7.85
N GLN A 21 24.72 22.26 7.47
CA GLN A 21 23.56 22.27 8.38
C GLN A 21 23.71 21.24 9.52
N CYS A 22 24.17 20.04 9.20
CA CYS A 22 24.45 19.01 10.21
C CYS A 22 25.56 19.44 11.18
N GLN A 23 26.59 20.13 10.67
CA GLN A 23 27.66 20.63 11.51
C GLN A 23 27.16 21.72 12.47
N GLU A 24 26.40 22.69 11.98
CA GLU A 24 25.81 23.75 12.79
C GLU A 24 24.92 23.19 13.92
N GLN A 25 24.06 22.22 13.58
CA GLN A 25 23.23 21.53 14.58
C GLN A 25 24.07 20.80 15.63
N LEU A 26 25.16 20.18 15.21
CA LEU A 26 26.06 19.45 16.11
C LEU A 26 26.82 20.41 17.03
N GLU A 27 27.30 21.52 16.52
CA GLU A 27 27.97 22.58 17.28
C GLU A 27 27.03 23.17 18.32
N ALA A 28 25.79 23.48 17.93
CA ALA A 28 24.76 23.94 18.84
C ALA A 28 24.46 22.90 19.97
N LEU A 29 24.31 21.63 19.59
CA LEU A 29 24.08 20.55 20.54
C LEU A 29 25.21 20.45 21.59
N TYR A 30 26.45 20.45 21.14
CA TYR A 30 27.60 20.37 22.06
C TYR A 30 27.75 21.62 22.93
N SER A 31 27.44 22.80 22.38
CA SER A 31 27.49 24.05 23.14
C SER A 31 26.46 24.06 24.27
N PHE A 32 25.22 23.64 23.98
CA PHE A 32 24.18 23.52 25.01
C PHE A 32 24.45 22.39 26.01
N ALA A 33 24.98 21.26 25.55
CA ALA A 33 25.36 20.17 26.45
C ALA A 33 26.44 20.65 27.44
N LYS A 34 27.48 21.35 26.96
CA LYS A 34 28.51 21.93 27.80
C LYS A 34 27.97 22.94 28.82
N TYR A 35 27.03 23.81 28.37
CA TYR A 35 26.35 24.73 29.27
C TYR A 35 25.54 23.99 30.34
N GLY A 36 24.89 22.88 29.98
CA GLY A 36 24.17 22.04 30.93
C GLY A 36 25.10 21.41 31.98
N GLU A 37 26.29 20.95 31.58
CA GLU A 37 27.31 20.46 32.51
C GLU A 37 27.83 21.55 33.46
N ASP A 38 28.09 22.78 32.93
CA ASP A 38 28.52 23.90 33.74
C ASP A 38 27.47 24.32 34.79
N LEU A 39 26.16 24.08 34.50
CA LEU A 39 25.04 24.23 35.42
C LEU A 39 24.81 23.00 36.29
N LYS A 40 25.60 21.95 36.17
CA LYS A 40 25.48 20.66 36.91
C LYS A 40 24.11 20.00 36.76
N LEU A 41 23.48 20.15 35.59
CA LEU A 41 22.18 19.52 35.32
C LEU A 41 22.28 18.00 35.27
N ASP A 42 23.42 17.45 34.95
CA ASP A 42 23.75 16.01 34.99
C ASP A 42 23.76 15.41 36.41
N GLU A 43 23.90 16.25 37.47
CA GLU A 43 23.82 15.82 38.87
C GLU A 43 22.34 15.78 39.35
N THR A 44 21.36 16.31 38.61
CA THR A 44 19.96 16.37 39.02
C THR A 44 19.30 15.00 39.05
N GLU A 45 18.31 14.82 39.93
CA GLU A 45 17.52 13.58 39.97
C GLU A 45 16.70 13.35 38.70
N GLU A 46 16.28 14.43 38.03
CA GLU A 46 15.60 14.36 36.74
C GLU A 46 16.52 13.74 35.68
N TYR A 47 17.73 14.27 35.52
CA TYR A 47 18.70 13.74 34.56
C TYR A 47 19.03 12.27 34.84
N LYS A 48 19.32 11.91 36.12
CA LYS A 48 19.61 10.53 36.50
C LYS A 48 18.45 9.59 36.18
N SER A 49 17.21 10.01 36.44
CA SER A 49 16.03 9.20 36.17
C SER A 49 15.86 8.97 34.64
N VAL A 50 16.00 10.02 33.83
CA VAL A 50 15.92 9.95 32.37
C VAL A 50 17.01 9.03 31.81
N MET A 51 18.26 9.19 32.28
CA MET A 51 19.38 8.36 31.85
C MET A 51 19.23 6.90 32.24
N GLU A 52 18.72 6.59 33.43
CA GLU A 52 18.47 5.20 33.84
C GLU A 52 17.37 4.55 33.00
N ASN A 53 16.32 5.27 32.67
CA ASN A 53 15.27 4.78 31.78
C ASN A 53 15.80 4.57 30.36
N ALA A 54 16.58 5.51 29.82
CA ALA A 54 17.21 5.39 28.51
C ALA A 54 18.16 4.17 28.46
N ARG A 55 18.94 3.95 29.54
CA ARG A 55 19.81 2.78 29.67
C ARG A 55 19.03 1.46 29.58
N LYS A 56 17.92 1.36 30.32
CA LYS A 56 17.06 0.16 30.29
C LYS A 56 16.48 -0.10 28.92
N ASP A 57 15.99 0.95 28.28
CA ASP A 57 15.40 0.87 26.96
C ASP A 57 16.43 0.43 25.88
N ILE A 58 17.63 0.99 25.93
CA ILE A 58 18.72 0.59 25.03
C ILE A 58 19.09 -0.88 25.25
N LEU A 59 19.25 -1.30 26.52
CA LEU A 59 19.59 -2.69 26.84
C LEU A 59 18.50 -3.65 26.39
N ALA A 60 17.22 -3.32 26.61
CA ALA A 60 16.11 -4.15 26.17
C ALA A 60 16.10 -4.32 24.64
N ARG A 61 16.28 -3.23 23.90
CA ARG A 61 16.37 -3.29 22.43
C ARG A 61 17.54 -4.11 21.93
N LEU A 62 18.71 -3.96 22.54
CA LEU A 62 19.89 -4.75 22.17
C LEU A 62 19.71 -6.24 22.50
N ALA A 63 19.12 -6.57 23.65
CA ALA A 63 18.82 -7.94 24.02
C ALA A 63 17.80 -8.58 23.08
N MET A 64 16.71 -7.86 22.73
CA MET A 64 15.75 -8.31 21.75
C MET A 64 16.39 -8.55 20.38
N LYS A 65 17.22 -7.60 19.91
CA LYS A 65 17.95 -7.77 18.66
C LYS A 65 18.81 -9.03 18.69
N GLN A 66 19.59 -9.24 19.75
CA GLN A 66 20.44 -10.43 19.88
C GLN A 66 19.60 -11.72 19.89
N LEU A 67 18.45 -11.71 20.57
CA LEU A 67 17.53 -12.85 20.57
C LEU A 67 17.02 -13.16 19.15
N PHE A 68 16.53 -12.16 18.43
CA PHE A 68 16.07 -12.34 17.05
C PHE A 68 17.17 -12.80 16.10
N ASP A 69 18.38 -12.22 16.23
CA ASP A 69 19.53 -12.61 15.40
C ASP A 69 19.99 -14.06 15.71
N SER A 70 19.69 -14.61 16.90
CA SER A 70 20.00 -15.98 17.27
C SER A 70 18.99 -17.01 16.75
N VAL A 71 17.77 -16.59 16.42
CA VAL A 71 16.73 -17.46 15.87
C VAL A 71 17.08 -17.80 14.43
N LYS A 72 17.35 -19.05 14.16
CA LYS A 72 17.56 -19.59 12.81
C LYS A 72 16.34 -20.40 12.44
N VAL A 73 15.63 -19.93 11.43
CA VAL A 73 14.52 -20.68 10.84
C VAL A 73 15.05 -21.43 9.64
N THR A 74 14.80 -22.73 9.60
CA THR A 74 15.18 -23.59 8.48
C THR A 74 14.14 -23.57 7.38
N ASP A 75 14.54 -23.88 6.14
CA ASP A 75 13.60 -23.98 5.01
C ASP A 75 12.53 -25.07 5.25
N GLU A 76 12.86 -26.10 6.01
CA GLU A 76 11.94 -27.17 6.40
C GLU A 76 10.86 -26.63 7.35
N GLU A 77 11.23 -25.88 8.38
CA GLU A 77 10.28 -25.24 9.31
C GLU A 77 9.35 -24.24 8.59
N VAL A 78 9.89 -23.47 7.63
CA VAL A 78 9.09 -22.56 6.80
C VAL A 78 8.07 -23.34 5.98
N LYS A 79 8.48 -24.48 5.37
CA LYS A 79 7.60 -25.32 4.58
C LYS A 79 6.52 -25.96 5.43
N ASP A 80 6.87 -26.51 6.58
CA ASP A 80 5.93 -27.14 7.50
C ASP A 80 4.90 -26.14 8.02
N TYR A 81 5.35 -24.93 8.38
CA TYR A 81 4.47 -23.86 8.78
C TYR A 81 3.50 -23.45 7.66
N TYR A 82 4.01 -23.31 6.43
CA TYR A 82 3.16 -23.02 5.27
C TYR A 82 2.14 -24.12 5.01
N GLU A 83 2.56 -25.40 5.03
CA GLU A 83 1.66 -26.53 4.83
C GLU A 83 0.55 -26.59 5.90
N ALA A 84 0.91 -26.38 7.16
CA ALA A 84 -0.03 -26.36 8.29
C ALA A 84 -1.00 -25.19 8.25
N ASN A 85 -0.61 -24.06 7.64
CA ASN A 85 -1.36 -22.80 7.64
C ASN A 85 -1.81 -22.38 6.24
N LYS A 86 -1.87 -23.26 5.27
CA LYS A 86 -2.26 -22.95 3.86
C LYS A 86 -3.53 -22.14 3.71
N SER A 87 -4.50 -22.34 4.59
CA SER A 87 -5.75 -21.60 4.57
C SER A 87 -5.58 -20.10 4.83
N GLN A 88 -4.59 -19.71 5.64
CA GLN A 88 -4.28 -18.31 5.95
C GLN A 88 -3.57 -17.59 4.78
N PHE A 89 -2.89 -18.36 3.92
CA PHE A 89 -2.17 -17.85 2.76
C PHE A 89 -2.99 -17.89 1.47
N LYS A 90 -4.19 -18.50 1.49
CA LYS A 90 -5.09 -18.47 0.35
C LYS A 90 -5.66 -17.07 0.19
N LYS A 91 -5.20 -16.35 -0.81
CA LYS A 91 -5.92 -15.18 -1.31
C LYS A 91 -7.24 -15.68 -1.90
N GLY A 92 -8.34 -15.02 -1.57
CA GLY A 92 -9.60 -15.23 -2.25
C GLY A 92 -9.44 -15.07 -3.78
N ALA A 93 -10.34 -15.65 -4.54
CA ALA A 93 -10.36 -15.41 -5.98
C ALA A 93 -10.50 -13.91 -6.26
N THR A 94 -9.71 -13.39 -7.18
CA THR A 94 -9.77 -12.02 -7.67
C THR A 94 -10.03 -12.03 -9.17
N VAL A 95 -10.63 -10.96 -9.66
CA VAL A 95 -10.80 -10.70 -11.09
C VAL A 95 -10.33 -9.30 -11.42
N HIS A 96 -9.74 -9.14 -12.61
CA HIS A 96 -9.48 -7.82 -13.18
C HIS A 96 -10.57 -7.57 -14.22
N ALA A 97 -11.34 -6.51 -14.05
CA ALA A 97 -12.42 -6.21 -14.94
C ALA A 97 -12.41 -4.76 -15.44
N LYS A 98 -12.98 -4.58 -16.63
CA LYS A 98 -13.33 -3.30 -17.19
C LYS A 98 -14.85 -3.19 -17.25
N HIS A 99 -15.41 -1.98 -17.14
CA HIS A 99 -16.84 -1.79 -17.27
C HIS A 99 -17.22 -0.52 -18.02
N ILE A 100 -18.44 -0.55 -18.57
CA ILE A 100 -19.14 0.60 -19.12
C ILE A 100 -20.41 0.76 -18.33
N LEU A 101 -20.64 1.92 -17.71
CA LEU A 101 -21.85 2.24 -16.97
C LEU A 101 -22.73 3.17 -17.82
N THR A 102 -24.00 2.85 -17.93
CA THR A 102 -25.02 3.66 -18.61
C THR A 102 -26.25 3.87 -17.73
N ASP A 103 -27.02 4.89 -18.04
CA ASP A 103 -28.25 5.28 -17.37
C ASP A 103 -29.48 4.46 -17.81
N SER A 104 -29.40 3.79 -18.98
CA SER A 104 -30.52 3.00 -19.51
C SER A 104 -30.05 1.68 -20.12
N GLU A 105 -30.92 0.68 -20.04
CA GLU A 105 -30.70 -0.65 -20.61
C GLU A 105 -30.60 -0.61 -22.13
N GLU A 106 -31.43 0.22 -22.77
CA GLU A 106 -31.46 0.39 -24.20
C GLU A 106 -30.11 0.88 -24.75
N LYS A 107 -29.54 1.91 -24.11
CA LYS A 107 -28.23 2.45 -24.45
C LYS A 107 -27.11 1.43 -24.22
N CYS A 108 -27.22 0.65 -23.12
CA CYS A 108 -26.29 -0.43 -22.80
C CYS A 108 -26.29 -1.50 -23.90
N ASN A 109 -27.47 -1.89 -24.39
CA ASN A 109 -27.61 -2.88 -25.46
C ASN A 109 -27.06 -2.36 -26.81
N GLN A 110 -27.30 -1.09 -27.18
CA GLN A 110 -26.73 -0.50 -28.37
C GLN A 110 -25.20 -0.50 -28.37
N ILE A 111 -24.59 -0.20 -27.19
CA ILE A 111 -23.14 -0.25 -27.03
C ILE A 111 -22.66 -1.68 -27.16
N LEU A 112 -23.33 -2.65 -26.52
CA LEU A 112 -23.00 -4.07 -26.62
C LEU A 112 -23.00 -4.54 -28.08
N GLU A 113 -24.03 -4.21 -28.83
CA GLU A 113 -24.14 -4.54 -30.28
C GLU A 113 -22.95 -3.97 -31.09
N SER A 114 -22.57 -2.71 -30.86
CA SER A 114 -21.42 -2.11 -31.51
C SER A 114 -20.09 -2.77 -31.17
N ILE A 115 -19.95 -3.28 -29.95
CA ILE A 115 -18.76 -4.01 -29.56
C ILE A 115 -18.74 -5.42 -30.15
N VAL A 116 -19.86 -6.13 -30.11
CA VAL A 116 -19.98 -7.51 -30.63
C VAL A 116 -19.84 -7.54 -32.12
N SER A 117 -20.37 -6.53 -32.84
CA SER A 117 -20.18 -6.40 -34.30
C SER A 117 -18.76 -6.03 -34.70
N GLY A 118 -17.89 -5.64 -33.77
CA GLY A 118 -16.53 -5.19 -34.02
C GLY A 118 -16.42 -3.74 -34.50
N GLU A 119 -17.54 -2.99 -34.52
CA GLU A 119 -17.56 -1.57 -34.89
C GLU A 119 -16.76 -0.71 -33.90
N LYS A 120 -16.83 -1.06 -32.59
CA LYS A 120 -16.09 -0.36 -31.52
C LYS A 120 -15.29 -1.33 -30.66
N VAL A 121 -14.14 -0.88 -30.24
CA VAL A 121 -13.35 -1.55 -29.17
C VAL A 121 -13.94 -1.17 -27.81
N PHE A 122 -13.97 -2.12 -26.88
CA PHE A 122 -14.58 -1.93 -25.56
C PHE A 122 -14.05 -0.68 -24.84
N GLU A 123 -12.73 -0.50 -24.87
CA GLU A 123 -12.05 0.60 -24.18
C GLU A 123 -12.42 1.98 -24.78
N ASP A 124 -12.64 2.03 -26.08
CA ASP A 124 -13.06 3.28 -26.74
C ASP A 124 -14.54 3.56 -26.50
N ALA A 125 -15.38 2.53 -26.53
CA ALA A 125 -16.77 2.63 -26.12
C ALA A 125 -16.90 3.09 -24.65
N ALA A 126 -16.02 2.61 -23.74
CA ALA A 126 -15.99 3.06 -22.35
C ALA A 126 -15.67 4.56 -22.22
N LYS A 127 -14.70 5.06 -22.99
CA LYS A 127 -14.35 6.50 -22.98
C LYS A 127 -15.47 7.38 -23.50
N GLU A 128 -16.18 6.90 -24.52
CA GLU A 128 -17.22 7.67 -25.21
C GLU A 128 -18.55 7.67 -24.45
N PHE A 129 -18.96 6.54 -23.91
CA PHE A 129 -20.32 6.33 -23.42
C PHE A 129 -20.44 6.09 -21.92
N SER A 130 -19.37 5.71 -21.23
CA SER A 130 -19.46 5.40 -19.80
C SER A 130 -19.69 6.66 -18.97
N THR A 131 -20.70 6.62 -18.10
CA THR A 131 -20.96 7.68 -17.12
C THR A 131 -20.04 7.58 -15.88
N CYS A 132 -19.29 6.46 -15.75
CA CYS A 132 -18.35 6.27 -14.66
C CYS A 132 -17.00 6.95 -14.95
N PRO A 133 -16.32 7.55 -13.95
CA PRO A 133 -14.99 8.13 -14.11
C PRO A 133 -13.94 7.16 -14.67
N SER A 134 -14.09 5.85 -14.44
CA SER A 134 -13.22 4.81 -15.02
C SER A 134 -13.25 4.78 -16.54
N GLY A 135 -14.33 5.30 -17.16
CA GLY A 135 -14.46 5.41 -18.62
C GLY A 135 -13.25 6.09 -19.27
N GLN A 136 -12.70 7.13 -18.64
CA GLN A 136 -11.50 7.83 -19.13
C GLN A 136 -10.26 6.94 -19.24
N ARG A 137 -10.24 5.84 -18.49
CA ARG A 137 -9.18 4.81 -18.54
C ARG A 137 -9.64 3.54 -19.28
N GLY A 138 -10.60 3.68 -20.22
CA GLY A 138 -11.15 2.54 -20.94
C GLY A 138 -12.01 1.60 -20.10
N GLY A 139 -12.59 2.12 -19.01
CA GLY A 139 -13.44 1.36 -18.09
C GLY A 139 -12.71 0.55 -17.03
N ASP A 140 -11.38 0.63 -16.94
CA ASP A 140 -10.55 -0.20 -16.07
C ASP A 140 -10.84 0.07 -14.59
N LEU A 141 -11.18 -1.00 -13.85
CA LEU A 141 -11.43 -1.02 -12.41
C LEU A 141 -10.27 -1.63 -11.61
N GLY A 142 -9.27 -2.18 -12.30
CA GLY A 142 -8.21 -2.95 -11.67
C GLY A 142 -8.69 -4.31 -11.15
N GLU A 143 -7.88 -4.89 -10.27
CA GLU A 143 -8.14 -6.19 -9.64
C GLU A 143 -8.96 -6.01 -8.37
N PHE A 144 -9.99 -6.83 -8.21
CA PHE A 144 -10.82 -6.86 -7.00
C PHE A 144 -11.23 -8.28 -6.61
N GLY A 145 -11.42 -8.48 -5.30
CA GLY A 145 -11.90 -9.73 -4.71
C GLY A 145 -13.39 -9.66 -4.37
N LYS A 146 -13.94 -10.81 -3.92
CA LYS A 146 -15.33 -10.88 -3.48
C LYS A 146 -15.60 -9.95 -2.30
N GLY A 147 -16.77 -9.31 -2.30
CA GLY A 147 -17.23 -8.36 -1.28
C GLY A 147 -16.76 -6.91 -1.51
N GLN A 148 -16.05 -6.61 -2.60
CA GLN A 148 -15.57 -5.27 -2.90
C GLN A 148 -16.48 -4.48 -3.86
N MET A 149 -17.33 -5.18 -4.61
CA MET A 149 -18.29 -4.58 -5.54
C MET A 149 -19.74 -4.89 -5.12
N VAL A 150 -20.71 -4.20 -5.72
CA VAL A 150 -22.12 -4.56 -5.52
C VAL A 150 -22.38 -5.95 -6.07
N LYS A 151 -23.27 -6.68 -5.38
CA LYS A 151 -23.45 -8.11 -5.58
C LYS A 151 -23.74 -8.51 -7.03
N GLU A 152 -24.62 -7.77 -7.69
CA GLU A 152 -25.02 -8.07 -9.06
C GLU A 152 -23.86 -7.92 -10.05
N PHE A 153 -23.02 -6.91 -9.84
CA PHE A 153 -21.81 -6.69 -10.63
C PHE A 153 -20.76 -7.77 -10.36
N GLU A 154 -20.54 -8.08 -9.09
CA GLU A 154 -19.58 -9.08 -8.66
C GLU A 154 -19.94 -10.46 -9.21
N ASP A 155 -21.20 -10.89 -9.03
CA ASP A 155 -21.67 -12.18 -9.52
C ASP A 155 -21.46 -12.30 -11.04
N ALA A 156 -21.75 -11.25 -11.80
CA ALA A 156 -21.54 -11.24 -13.25
C ALA A 156 -20.07 -11.27 -13.61
N ALA A 157 -19.23 -10.47 -12.95
CA ALA A 157 -17.79 -10.41 -13.24
C ALA A 157 -17.08 -11.74 -12.95
N PHE A 158 -17.42 -12.39 -11.83
CA PHE A 158 -16.83 -13.68 -11.47
C PHE A 158 -17.37 -14.87 -12.28
N ALA A 159 -18.55 -14.74 -12.91
CA ALA A 159 -19.11 -15.76 -13.78
C ALA A 159 -18.71 -15.60 -15.25
N ALA A 160 -18.20 -14.44 -15.63
CA ALA A 160 -17.83 -14.14 -17.02
C ALA A 160 -16.64 -14.96 -17.49
N GLU A 161 -16.64 -15.36 -18.75
CA GLU A 161 -15.47 -15.92 -19.40
C GLU A 161 -14.44 -14.79 -19.68
N ILE A 162 -13.17 -15.08 -19.45
CA ILE A 162 -12.10 -14.10 -19.64
C ILE A 162 -12.07 -13.61 -21.08
N GLY A 163 -12.10 -12.29 -21.23
CA GLY A 163 -12.07 -11.63 -22.53
C GLY A 163 -13.45 -11.44 -23.19
N HIS A 164 -14.52 -12.03 -22.64
CA HIS A 164 -15.87 -11.82 -23.14
C HIS A 164 -16.56 -10.65 -22.44
N VAL A 165 -17.48 -10.02 -23.15
CA VAL A 165 -18.30 -8.95 -22.61
C VAL A 165 -19.63 -9.52 -22.15
N VAL A 166 -20.00 -9.26 -20.88
CA VAL A 166 -21.27 -9.66 -20.29
C VAL A 166 -22.09 -8.45 -19.90
N GLY A 167 -23.40 -8.57 -19.98
CA GLY A 167 -24.35 -7.51 -19.68
C GLY A 167 -25.48 -7.46 -20.72
N PRO A 168 -26.45 -6.53 -20.55
CA PRO A 168 -26.56 -5.52 -19.48
C PRO A 168 -26.74 -6.11 -18.07
N VAL A 169 -25.94 -5.69 -17.11
CA VAL A 169 -26.08 -6.04 -15.70
C VAL A 169 -26.67 -4.84 -14.97
N LYS A 170 -27.86 -5.00 -14.39
CA LYS A 170 -28.52 -3.94 -13.63
C LYS A 170 -28.02 -3.87 -12.22
N THR A 171 -27.63 -2.68 -11.75
CA THR A 171 -27.28 -2.37 -10.37
C THR A 171 -28.02 -1.11 -9.91
N GLN A 172 -27.81 -0.72 -8.66
CA GLN A 172 -28.32 0.58 -8.17
C GLN A 172 -27.74 1.81 -8.87
N PHE A 173 -26.62 1.66 -9.60
CA PHE A 173 -25.94 2.75 -10.31
C PHE A 173 -26.38 2.87 -11.77
N GLY A 174 -27.06 1.89 -12.32
CA GLY A 174 -27.49 1.83 -13.71
C GLY A 174 -27.22 0.46 -14.34
N TYR A 175 -26.91 0.44 -15.61
CA TYR A 175 -26.67 -0.76 -16.42
C TYR A 175 -25.21 -0.85 -16.81
N HIS A 176 -24.61 -2.01 -16.63
CA HIS A 176 -23.20 -2.25 -16.85
C HIS A 176 -22.96 -3.25 -17.98
N LEU A 177 -21.97 -2.97 -18.82
CA LEU A 177 -21.23 -3.97 -19.59
C LEU A 177 -19.92 -4.24 -18.86
N ILE A 178 -19.57 -5.52 -18.71
CA ILE A 178 -18.38 -5.96 -17.96
C ILE A 178 -17.54 -6.86 -18.86
N LYS A 179 -16.22 -6.59 -18.89
CA LYS A 179 -15.23 -7.38 -19.63
C LYS A 179 -14.10 -7.79 -18.73
#